data_84ee5d364b1e65f457a7aff66544acac
#
_entry.id   84ee5d364b1e65f457a7aff66544acac
#
_cell.length_a   1.000
_cell.length_b   1.000
_cell.length_c   1.000
_cell.angle_alpha   90.00
_cell.angle_beta   90.00
_cell.angle_gamma   90.00
#
_symmetry.space_group_name_H-M   'P 1'
#
loop_
_entity.id
_entity.type
_entity.pdbx_description
1 polymer ?
#
loop_
_entity_poly.entity_id
_entity_poly.type
_entity_poly.pdbx_seq_one_letter_code
_entity_poly.pdbx_strand_id
1 'polypeptide(L)'
;MSNSNVSSKSYGVDVASYQSTSVNYTGAKFAIIKLTQGTDYLNPKADQQIKSAKAHGLLPAGYFYANHSNSVSRARSEAKYAVAKAKALGIPEGSYLADDFEQGSGNSVNGGVQANTDAIMAALQVIKDGGYQPLVYSGSFVLRNHLSITRIIKSFGTCLWVASYKVSGRQDYADFNYFPSMDGVAIWQFTDNYKGYN
;
A
#
# COMPACT_ATOMS: atom_id res chain seq x y z
N MET A 1 8.78 -8.13 18.39
CA MET A 1 9.96 -7.24 18.29
C MET A 1 9.49 -5.99 17.57
N SER A 2 9.58 -4.82 18.19
CA SER A 2 9.13 -3.56 17.60
C SER A 2 9.96 -3.22 16.36
N ASN A 3 9.30 -2.87 15.25
CA ASN A 3 9.92 -2.41 13.99
C ASN A 3 10.62 -1.03 14.17
N SER A 4 11.55 -0.92 15.12
CA SER A 4 12.19 0.34 15.51
C SER A 4 13.29 0.84 14.55
N ASN A 5 13.45 0.23 13.36
CA ASN A 5 14.59 0.53 12.48
C ASN A 5 14.28 1.39 11.24
N VAL A 6 13.02 1.83 11.05
CA VAL A 6 12.69 2.77 9.97
C VAL A 6 12.52 4.16 10.56
N SER A 7 13.45 5.06 10.28
CA SER A 7 13.32 6.45 10.70
C SER A 7 12.22 7.17 9.91
N SER A 8 11.69 8.27 10.46
CA SER A 8 10.62 9.08 9.85
C SER A 8 10.92 9.67 8.46
N LYS A 9 12.08 9.38 7.86
CA LYS A 9 12.51 9.81 6.53
C LYS A 9 13.24 8.69 5.78
N SER A 10 12.79 7.45 5.96
CA SER A 10 13.36 6.31 5.24
C SER A 10 12.77 6.19 3.84
N TYR A 11 13.61 5.89 2.85
CA TYR A 11 13.17 5.56 1.50
C TYR A 11 12.79 4.08 1.41
N GLY A 12 11.78 3.80 0.62
CA GLY A 12 11.36 2.47 0.24
C GLY A 12 10.93 2.43 -1.22
N VAL A 13 10.57 1.25 -1.67
CA VAL A 13 10.05 1.01 -3.02
C VAL A 13 8.76 0.22 -2.93
N ASP A 14 7.91 0.35 -3.94
CA ASP A 14 6.82 -0.58 -4.18
C ASP A 14 7.02 -1.29 -5.51
N VAL A 15 6.64 -2.56 -5.56
CA VAL A 15 6.87 -3.43 -6.71
C VAL A 15 5.67 -4.35 -6.96
N ALA A 16 5.45 -4.65 -8.24
CA ALA A 16 4.42 -5.56 -8.72
C ALA A 16 5.00 -6.59 -9.68
N SER A 17 4.15 -7.26 -10.45
CA SER A 17 4.58 -8.23 -11.47
C SER A 17 5.34 -7.61 -12.65
N TYR A 18 5.25 -6.28 -12.81
CA TYR A 18 5.99 -5.56 -13.86
C TYR A 18 7.49 -5.44 -13.54
N GLN A 19 7.83 -5.29 -12.26
CA GLN A 19 9.22 -5.17 -11.83
C GLN A 19 9.91 -6.54 -11.76
N SER A 20 11.24 -6.49 -11.61
CA SER A 20 12.09 -7.67 -11.42
C SER A 20 11.73 -8.46 -10.16
N THR A 21 12.09 -9.74 -10.11
CA THR A 21 12.11 -10.54 -8.89
C THR A 21 13.23 -10.13 -7.93
N SER A 22 14.26 -9.42 -8.43
CA SER A 22 15.33 -8.86 -7.61
C SER A 22 14.89 -7.52 -7.03
N VAL A 23 14.75 -7.47 -5.70
CA VAL A 23 14.36 -6.26 -4.94
C VAL A 23 15.57 -5.81 -4.14
N ASN A 24 16.46 -5.08 -4.82
CA ASN A 24 17.69 -4.53 -4.24
C ASN A 24 17.90 -3.09 -4.77
N TYR A 25 17.25 -2.13 -4.11
CA TYR A 25 17.30 -0.73 -4.52
C TYR A 25 18.19 0.07 -3.57
N THR A 26 19.21 0.72 -4.11
CA THR A 26 20.18 1.51 -3.34
C THR A 26 19.51 2.55 -2.47
N GLY A 27 19.73 2.45 -1.16
CA GLY A 27 19.19 3.38 -0.16
C GLY A 27 17.79 3.05 0.33
N ALA A 28 17.10 2.07 -0.25
CA ALA A 28 15.81 1.61 0.26
C ALA A 28 15.98 0.85 1.58
N LYS A 29 14.99 1.02 2.48
CA LYS A 29 14.92 0.35 3.79
C LYS A 29 13.72 -0.60 3.89
N PHE A 30 12.73 -0.43 3.02
CA PHE A 30 11.55 -1.28 2.98
C PHE A 30 11.10 -1.49 1.52
N ALA A 31 10.32 -2.53 1.31
CA ALA A 31 9.67 -2.81 0.03
C ALA A 31 8.21 -3.21 0.26
N ILE A 32 7.29 -2.58 -0.47
CA ILE A 32 5.87 -2.91 -0.44
C ILE A 32 5.57 -3.70 -1.71
N ILE A 33 5.24 -4.97 -1.57
CA ILE A 33 5.12 -5.91 -2.68
C ILE A 33 3.63 -6.15 -2.98
N LYS A 34 3.22 -6.04 -4.25
CA LYS A 34 1.89 -6.49 -4.68
C LYS A 34 1.74 -7.98 -4.36
N LEU A 35 0.76 -8.32 -3.55
CA LEU A 35 0.44 -9.71 -3.23
C LEU A 35 -0.71 -10.21 -4.11
N THR A 36 -1.85 -9.53 -4.03
CA THR A 36 -3.08 -10.00 -4.68
C THR A 36 -3.83 -8.88 -5.41
N GLN A 37 -4.84 -9.27 -6.16
CA GLN A 37 -5.86 -8.38 -6.71
C GLN A 37 -7.19 -9.13 -6.69
N GLY A 38 -8.25 -8.49 -6.17
CA GLY A 38 -9.49 -9.20 -5.94
C GLY A 38 -9.29 -10.41 -5.02
N THR A 39 -9.97 -11.52 -5.33
CA THR A 39 -9.91 -12.77 -4.56
C THR A 39 -9.30 -13.94 -5.32
N ASP A 40 -8.82 -13.75 -6.54
CA ASP A 40 -8.40 -14.81 -7.46
C ASP A 40 -7.02 -14.60 -8.09
N TYR A 41 -6.49 -13.37 -8.07
CA TYR A 41 -5.15 -13.10 -8.57
C TYR A 41 -4.10 -13.09 -7.44
N LEU A 42 -3.02 -13.84 -7.64
CA LEU A 42 -1.79 -13.78 -6.84
C LEU A 42 -0.65 -13.32 -7.76
N ASN A 43 0.13 -12.32 -7.32
CA ASN A 43 1.32 -11.89 -8.05
C ASN A 43 2.32 -13.06 -8.15
N PRO A 44 2.62 -13.55 -9.39
CA PRO A 44 3.49 -14.73 -9.56
C PRO A 44 4.93 -14.49 -9.12
N LYS A 45 5.34 -13.22 -8.97
CA LYS A 45 6.68 -12.85 -8.51
C LYS A 45 6.77 -12.58 -7.01
N ALA A 46 5.64 -12.52 -6.29
CA ALA A 46 5.60 -12.06 -4.90
C ALA A 46 6.55 -12.84 -3.98
N ASP A 47 6.56 -14.16 -4.05
CA ASP A 47 7.44 -15.00 -3.21
C ASP A 47 8.92 -14.66 -3.41
N GLN A 48 9.35 -14.56 -4.67
CA GLN A 48 10.75 -14.23 -4.99
C GLN A 48 11.09 -12.77 -4.62
N GLN A 49 10.17 -11.83 -4.84
CA GLN A 49 10.35 -10.43 -4.46
C GLN A 49 10.49 -10.27 -2.94
N ILE A 50 9.68 -10.97 -2.14
CA ILE A 50 9.76 -10.96 -0.68
C ILE A 50 11.08 -11.56 -0.20
N LYS A 51 11.48 -12.71 -0.74
CA LYS A 51 12.77 -13.36 -0.41
C LYS A 51 13.94 -12.47 -0.76
N SER A 52 13.92 -11.86 -1.94
CA SER A 52 14.96 -10.92 -2.36
C SER A 52 15.03 -9.68 -1.47
N ALA A 53 13.91 -9.06 -1.14
CA ALA A 53 13.86 -7.92 -0.22
C ALA A 53 14.50 -8.25 1.13
N LYS A 54 14.13 -9.40 1.73
CA LYS A 54 14.71 -9.88 2.99
C LYS A 54 16.21 -10.12 2.89
N ALA A 55 16.66 -10.78 1.81
CA ALA A 55 18.08 -11.07 1.59
C ALA A 55 18.95 -9.81 1.47
N HIS A 56 18.36 -8.71 1.03
CA HIS A 56 19.02 -7.40 0.92
C HIS A 56 18.74 -6.46 2.11
N GLY A 57 18.16 -6.99 3.19
CA GLY A 57 17.92 -6.24 4.42
C GLY A 57 16.78 -5.22 4.37
N LEU A 58 15.89 -5.32 3.37
CA LEU A 58 14.69 -4.49 3.30
C LEU A 58 13.57 -5.10 4.14
N LEU A 59 12.81 -4.26 4.83
CA LEU A 59 11.61 -4.69 5.55
C LEU A 59 10.48 -4.94 4.53
N PRO A 60 9.98 -6.18 4.38
CA PRO A 60 8.91 -6.45 3.46
C PRO A 60 7.56 -6.07 4.04
N ALA A 61 6.74 -5.45 3.21
CA ALA A 61 5.33 -5.15 3.41
C ALA A 61 4.53 -5.62 2.19
N GLY A 62 3.22 -5.59 2.26
CA GLY A 62 2.40 -6.04 1.16
C GLY A 62 1.30 -5.06 0.78
N TYR A 63 0.73 -5.24 -0.42
CA TYR A 63 -0.53 -4.60 -0.80
C TYR A 63 -1.38 -5.50 -1.69
N PHE A 64 -2.66 -5.25 -1.71
CA PHE A 64 -3.57 -5.82 -2.70
C PHE A 64 -4.24 -4.70 -3.50
N TYR A 65 -4.37 -4.92 -4.81
CA TYR A 65 -5.10 -4.03 -5.69
C TYR A 65 -6.59 -4.30 -5.53
N ALA A 66 -7.35 -3.28 -5.17
CA ALA A 66 -8.77 -3.38 -4.89
C ALA A 66 -9.59 -3.63 -6.16
N ASN A 67 -10.55 -4.55 -6.08
CA ASN A 67 -11.63 -4.72 -7.04
C ASN A 67 -13.01 -4.57 -6.36
N HIS A 68 -13.03 -4.14 -5.10
CA HIS A 68 -14.25 -4.12 -4.28
C HIS A 68 -15.14 -2.90 -4.51
N SER A 69 -14.61 -1.82 -5.11
CA SER A 69 -15.33 -0.55 -5.26
C SER A 69 -15.91 -0.07 -3.91
N ASN A 70 -17.22 0.14 -3.82
CA ASN A 70 -17.91 0.54 -2.59
C ASN A 70 -18.59 -0.63 -1.84
N SER A 71 -18.24 -1.88 -2.16
CA SER A 71 -18.84 -3.06 -1.55
C SER A 71 -18.11 -3.51 -0.29
N VAL A 72 -18.71 -3.33 0.88
CA VAL A 72 -18.18 -3.78 2.17
C VAL A 72 -17.90 -5.29 2.20
N SER A 73 -18.80 -6.11 1.62
CA SER A 73 -18.62 -7.56 1.62
C SER A 73 -17.43 -8.00 0.76
N ARG A 74 -17.28 -7.41 -0.43
CA ARG A 74 -16.13 -7.66 -1.31
C ARG A 74 -14.83 -7.18 -0.68
N ALA A 75 -14.79 -5.98 -0.11
CA ALA A 75 -13.63 -5.43 0.59
C ALA A 75 -13.14 -6.35 1.69
N ARG A 76 -14.07 -6.90 2.51
CA ARG A 76 -13.73 -7.91 3.52
C ARG A 76 -13.15 -9.19 2.90
N SER A 77 -13.71 -9.69 1.81
CA SER A 77 -13.25 -10.91 1.15
C SER A 77 -11.86 -10.74 0.55
N GLU A 78 -11.63 -9.62 -0.14
CA GLU A 78 -10.33 -9.30 -0.74
C GLU A 78 -9.25 -9.11 0.32
N ALA A 79 -9.55 -8.37 1.39
CA ALA A 79 -8.62 -8.20 2.52
C ALA A 79 -8.31 -9.54 3.23
N LYS A 80 -9.29 -10.43 3.44
CA LYS A 80 -9.05 -11.77 3.99
C LYS A 80 -8.12 -12.58 3.09
N TYR A 81 -8.32 -12.53 1.78
CA TYR A 81 -7.46 -13.21 0.82
C TYR A 81 -6.04 -12.66 0.88
N ALA A 82 -5.89 -11.33 0.88
CA ALA A 82 -4.59 -10.67 0.99
C ALA A 82 -3.85 -11.03 2.29
N VAL A 83 -4.55 -11.01 3.44
CA VAL A 83 -4.00 -11.42 4.74
C VAL A 83 -3.53 -12.86 4.72
N ALA A 84 -4.32 -13.79 4.17
CA ALA A 84 -3.94 -15.19 4.05
C ALA A 84 -2.68 -15.37 3.19
N LYS A 85 -2.58 -14.63 2.07
CA LYS A 85 -1.39 -14.66 1.20
C LYS A 85 -0.18 -13.99 1.83
N ALA A 86 -0.35 -12.88 2.55
CA ALA A 86 0.72 -12.24 3.29
C ALA A 86 1.36 -13.20 4.31
N LYS A 87 0.54 -13.93 5.06
CA LYS A 87 1.00 -14.96 6.00
C LYS A 87 1.72 -16.11 5.29
N ALA A 88 1.11 -16.67 4.25
CA ALA A 88 1.68 -17.79 3.50
C ALA A 88 3.01 -17.47 2.83
N LEU A 89 3.17 -16.23 2.35
CA LEU A 89 4.39 -15.73 1.70
C LEU A 89 5.43 -15.21 2.71
N GLY A 90 5.11 -15.21 4.00
CA GLY A 90 6.03 -14.85 5.06
C GLY A 90 6.27 -13.35 5.20
N ILE A 91 5.30 -12.49 4.87
CA ILE A 91 5.31 -11.10 5.34
C ILE A 91 5.21 -11.13 6.87
N PRO A 92 6.15 -10.52 7.62
CA PRO A 92 6.13 -10.57 9.08
C PRO A 92 4.87 -9.94 9.67
N GLU A 93 4.32 -10.53 10.72
CA GLU A 93 3.26 -9.88 11.50
C GLU A 93 3.77 -8.54 12.06
N GLY A 94 2.88 -7.55 12.12
CA GLY A 94 3.23 -6.17 12.46
C GLY A 94 3.78 -5.34 11.29
N SER A 95 4.04 -5.96 10.11
CA SER A 95 4.34 -5.20 8.88
C SER A 95 3.09 -4.52 8.34
N TYR A 96 3.28 -3.57 7.42
CA TYR A 96 2.18 -2.95 6.72
C TYR A 96 1.54 -3.89 5.69
N LEU A 97 0.20 -3.79 5.57
CA LEU A 97 -0.57 -4.35 4.47
C LEU A 97 -1.54 -3.28 3.98
N ALA A 98 -1.49 -2.94 2.70
CA ALA A 98 -2.27 -1.85 2.12
C ALA A 98 -3.43 -2.35 1.26
N ASP A 99 -4.55 -1.62 1.36
CA ASP A 99 -5.65 -1.63 0.39
C ASP A 99 -5.35 -0.54 -0.64
N ASP A 100 -5.04 -0.95 -1.87
CA ASP A 100 -4.72 -0.08 -3.00
C ASP A 100 -6.02 0.26 -3.74
N PHE A 101 -6.63 1.37 -3.32
CA PHE A 101 -7.94 1.84 -3.79
C PHE A 101 -7.79 2.97 -4.79
N GLU A 102 -7.80 2.63 -6.07
CA GLU A 102 -7.71 3.61 -7.16
C GLU A 102 -8.69 3.28 -8.30
N GLN A 103 -8.96 4.27 -9.14
CA GLN A 103 -9.77 4.04 -10.34
C GLN A 103 -9.01 3.15 -11.31
N GLY A 104 -9.62 2.05 -11.72
CA GLY A 104 -8.97 1.14 -12.65
C GLY A 104 -9.85 -0.03 -13.06
N SER A 105 -9.26 -1.00 -13.76
CA SER A 105 -9.97 -2.19 -14.20
C SER A 105 -10.43 -3.01 -12.99
N GLY A 106 -11.75 -3.15 -12.86
CA GLY A 106 -12.37 -3.90 -11.76
C GLY A 106 -12.68 -3.08 -10.52
N ASN A 107 -12.17 -1.84 -10.40
CA ASN A 107 -12.44 -0.95 -9.26
C ASN A 107 -12.93 0.42 -9.69
N SER A 108 -13.93 0.95 -8.99
CA SER A 108 -14.46 2.29 -9.18
C SER A 108 -14.42 3.09 -7.90
N VAL A 109 -13.88 4.30 -7.96
CA VAL A 109 -13.88 5.26 -6.85
C VAL A 109 -15.14 6.12 -6.80
N ASN A 110 -16.08 5.94 -7.73
CA ASN A 110 -17.27 6.79 -7.91
C ASN A 110 -18.50 6.29 -7.14
N GLY A 111 -18.31 5.41 -6.18
CA GLY A 111 -19.41 4.83 -5.37
C GLY A 111 -19.99 5.77 -4.30
N GLY A 112 -19.46 7.00 -4.19
CA GLY A 112 -19.83 7.97 -3.15
C GLY A 112 -18.95 7.87 -1.91
N VAL A 113 -18.66 9.03 -1.31
CA VAL A 113 -17.67 9.17 -0.21
C VAL A 113 -17.96 8.22 0.96
N GLN A 114 -19.23 8.15 1.41
CA GLN A 114 -19.59 7.30 2.56
C GLN A 114 -19.42 5.81 2.24
N ALA A 115 -19.97 5.34 1.13
CA ALA A 115 -19.93 3.93 0.77
C ALA A 115 -18.49 3.45 0.45
N ASN A 116 -17.69 4.27 -0.23
CA ASN A 116 -16.28 3.99 -0.43
C ASN A 116 -15.54 3.87 0.92
N THR A 117 -15.77 4.85 1.81
CA THR A 117 -15.14 4.86 3.13
C THR A 117 -15.53 3.63 3.96
N ASP A 118 -16.81 3.24 3.94
CA ASP A 118 -17.30 2.06 4.66
C ASP A 118 -16.63 0.76 4.14
N ALA A 119 -16.45 0.64 2.83
CA ALA A 119 -15.75 -0.49 2.23
C ALA A 119 -14.26 -0.52 2.64
N ILE A 120 -13.56 0.59 2.51
CA ILE A 120 -12.16 0.74 2.95
C ILE A 120 -12.01 0.40 4.44
N MET A 121 -12.83 0.99 5.31
CA MET A 121 -12.75 0.74 6.76
C MET A 121 -12.98 -0.74 7.08
N ALA A 122 -13.85 -1.42 6.35
CA ALA A 122 -14.07 -2.85 6.51
C ALA A 122 -12.84 -3.68 6.10
N ALA A 123 -12.15 -3.31 5.03
CA ALA A 123 -10.89 -3.94 4.61
C ALA A 123 -9.78 -3.69 5.65
N LEU A 124 -9.59 -2.43 6.07
CA LEU A 124 -8.57 -2.08 7.06
C LEU A 124 -8.76 -2.79 8.40
N GLN A 125 -10.02 -3.01 8.82
CA GLN A 125 -10.30 -3.78 10.02
C GLN A 125 -9.87 -5.24 9.88
N VAL A 126 -10.13 -5.87 8.73
CA VAL A 126 -9.69 -7.26 8.45
C VAL A 126 -8.16 -7.34 8.46
N ILE A 127 -7.47 -6.36 7.87
CA ILE A 127 -6.00 -6.29 7.90
C ILE A 127 -5.48 -6.22 9.34
N LYS A 128 -6.06 -5.34 10.15
CA LYS A 128 -5.70 -5.16 11.56
C LYS A 128 -5.94 -6.42 12.38
N ASP A 129 -7.09 -7.05 12.22
CA ASP A 129 -7.45 -8.30 12.90
C ASP A 129 -6.54 -9.45 12.46
N GLY A 130 -6.01 -9.37 11.24
CA GLY A 130 -5.02 -10.30 10.68
C GLY A 130 -3.62 -10.18 11.24
N GLY A 131 -3.35 -9.17 12.09
CA GLY A 131 -2.04 -8.93 12.71
C GLY A 131 -1.13 -7.99 11.91
N TYR A 132 -1.65 -7.26 10.92
CA TYR A 132 -0.90 -6.30 10.12
C TYR A 132 -1.28 -4.85 10.45
N GLN A 133 -0.37 -3.92 10.18
CA GLN A 133 -0.66 -2.49 10.25
C GLN A 133 -1.40 -2.06 8.97
N PRO A 134 -2.65 -1.61 9.07
CA PRO A 134 -3.44 -1.29 7.89
C PRO A 134 -2.99 0.01 7.25
N LEU A 135 -2.92 0.02 5.91
CA LEU A 135 -2.77 1.22 5.10
C LEU A 135 -3.88 1.27 4.05
N VAL A 136 -4.31 2.46 3.67
CA VAL A 136 -5.02 2.71 2.43
C VAL A 136 -4.10 3.51 1.51
N TYR A 137 -3.88 2.97 0.29
CA TYR A 137 -3.17 3.67 -0.78
C TYR A 137 -4.16 4.27 -1.77
N SER A 138 -3.91 5.49 -2.16
CA SER A 138 -4.52 6.11 -3.33
C SER A 138 -3.79 7.39 -3.74
N GLY A 139 -4.14 7.92 -4.91
CA GLY A 139 -3.74 9.27 -5.30
C GLY A 139 -4.36 10.32 -4.37
N SER A 140 -3.64 11.42 -4.14
CA SER A 140 -4.08 12.51 -3.24
C SER A 140 -5.45 13.07 -3.58
N PHE A 141 -5.81 13.12 -4.86
CA PHE A 141 -7.13 13.57 -5.33
C PHE A 141 -8.26 12.62 -4.84
N VAL A 142 -8.06 11.30 -4.98
CA VAL A 142 -9.07 10.30 -4.54
C VAL A 142 -9.23 10.34 -3.03
N LEU A 143 -8.13 10.38 -2.28
CA LEU A 143 -8.18 10.49 -0.82
C LEU A 143 -8.98 11.70 -0.36
N ARG A 144 -8.80 12.87 -0.99
CA ARG A 144 -9.48 14.12 -0.61
C ARG A 144 -10.95 14.18 -1.03
N ASN A 145 -11.30 13.60 -2.17
CA ASN A 145 -12.60 13.85 -2.80
C ASN A 145 -13.53 12.64 -2.80
N HIS A 146 -12.99 11.42 -2.64
CA HIS A 146 -13.78 10.20 -2.72
C HIS A 146 -13.81 9.39 -1.43
N LEU A 147 -13.07 9.83 -0.39
CA LEU A 147 -13.01 9.18 0.94
C LEU A 147 -13.17 10.20 2.07
N SER A 148 -13.74 9.76 3.18
CA SER A 148 -13.69 10.49 4.44
C SER A 148 -12.41 10.12 5.21
N ILE A 149 -11.28 10.77 4.87
CA ILE A 149 -10.00 10.51 5.54
C ILE A 149 -10.08 10.75 7.05
N THR A 150 -10.90 11.73 7.50
CA THR A 150 -11.12 11.98 8.93
C THR A 150 -11.68 10.76 9.65
N ARG A 151 -12.64 10.04 9.05
CA ARG A 151 -13.17 8.80 9.64
C ARG A 151 -12.13 7.69 9.68
N ILE A 152 -11.34 7.56 8.60
CA ILE A 152 -10.31 6.53 8.48
C ILE A 152 -9.23 6.76 9.53
N ILE A 153 -8.65 7.95 9.61
CA ILE A 153 -7.57 8.25 10.56
C ILE A 153 -8.04 8.22 12.02
N LYS A 154 -9.30 8.58 12.28
CA LYS A 154 -9.88 8.44 13.64
C LYS A 154 -9.89 7.00 14.12
N SER A 155 -10.08 6.03 13.22
CA SER A 155 -10.17 4.60 13.56
C SER A 155 -8.83 3.87 13.49
N PHE A 156 -7.93 4.28 12.59
CA PHE A 156 -6.70 3.55 12.28
C PHE A 156 -5.43 4.38 12.49
N GLY A 157 -5.54 5.67 12.82
CA GLY A 157 -4.39 6.54 13.06
C GLY A 157 -3.66 6.91 11.77
N THR A 158 -2.33 6.96 11.83
CA THR A 158 -1.46 7.28 10.69
C THR A 158 -1.41 6.08 9.73
N CYS A 159 -2.28 6.09 8.71
CA CYS A 159 -2.55 4.94 7.86
C CYS A 159 -2.71 5.26 6.36
N LEU A 160 -2.36 6.48 5.94
CA LEU A 160 -2.46 6.85 4.53
C LEU A 160 -1.13 6.63 3.81
N TRP A 161 -1.17 5.91 2.70
CA TRP A 161 -0.09 5.85 1.71
C TRP A 161 -0.54 6.66 0.49
N VAL A 162 0.09 7.81 0.29
CA VAL A 162 -0.40 8.83 -0.63
C VAL A 162 0.48 8.92 -1.86
N ALA A 163 -0.09 8.71 -3.05
CA ALA A 163 0.58 9.03 -4.31
C ALA A 163 0.36 10.51 -4.64
N SER A 164 1.47 11.25 -4.77
CA SER A 164 1.47 12.65 -5.17
C SER A 164 2.85 13.00 -5.75
N TYR A 165 2.91 13.20 -7.06
CA TYR A 165 4.16 13.41 -7.78
C TYR A 165 4.36 14.88 -8.12
N LYS A 166 5.60 15.36 -7.98
CA LYS A 166 6.02 16.70 -8.43
C LYS A 166 5.97 16.82 -9.95
N VAL A 167 6.50 15.78 -10.61
CA VAL A 167 6.59 15.66 -12.08
C VAL A 167 6.44 14.18 -12.45
N SER A 168 6.08 13.91 -13.69
CA SER A 168 6.22 12.56 -14.26
C SER A 168 7.68 12.26 -14.59
N GLY A 169 8.09 11.00 -14.44
CA GLY A 169 9.41 10.52 -14.78
C GLY A 169 10.38 10.44 -13.61
N ARG A 170 11.67 10.26 -13.93
CA ARG A 170 12.69 9.93 -12.94
C ARG A 170 12.82 10.97 -11.83
N GLN A 171 12.77 10.52 -10.60
CA GLN A 171 13.14 11.29 -9.42
C GLN A 171 14.05 10.46 -8.51
N ASP A 172 15.16 11.04 -8.10
CA ASP A 172 16.16 10.36 -7.27
C ASP A 172 15.94 10.63 -5.78
N TYR A 173 15.22 11.71 -5.44
CA TYR A 173 14.95 12.15 -4.07
C TYR A 173 13.58 12.81 -3.95
N ALA A 174 12.95 12.67 -2.79
CA ALA A 174 11.72 13.37 -2.47
C ALA A 174 11.97 14.88 -2.31
N ASP A 175 11.16 15.71 -2.97
CA ASP A 175 11.12 17.15 -2.75
C ASP A 175 9.98 17.49 -1.78
N PHE A 176 10.31 17.74 -0.52
CA PHE A 176 9.31 17.97 0.53
C PHE A 176 8.47 19.22 0.37
N ASN A 177 8.79 20.13 -0.56
CA ASN A 177 7.90 21.23 -0.94
C ASN A 177 6.62 20.71 -1.63
N TYR A 178 6.65 19.48 -2.14
CA TYR A 178 5.52 18.80 -2.79
C TYR A 178 4.90 17.71 -1.93
N PHE A 179 5.28 17.64 -0.65
CA PHE A 179 4.66 16.69 0.28
C PHE A 179 3.14 16.90 0.34
N PRO A 180 2.33 15.85 0.22
CA PRO A 180 0.88 15.96 0.30
C PRO A 180 0.46 16.36 1.72
N SER A 181 0.18 17.67 1.93
CA SER A 181 -0.23 18.18 3.23
C SER A 181 -1.63 17.69 3.59
N MET A 182 -1.71 16.55 4.28
CA MET A 182 -2.91 16.00 4.89
C MET A 182 -2.55 15.22 6.14
N ASP A 183 -3.50 15.11 7.07
CA ASP A 183 -3.29 14.33 8.29
C ASP A 183 -3.21 12.83 7.96
N GLY A 184 -2.52 12.08 8.81
CA GLY A 184 -2.50 10.62 8.74
C GLY A 184 -1.60 10.02 7.67
N VAL A 185 -0.73 10.78 7.02
CA VAL A 185 0.22 10.26 6.02
C VAL A 185 1.31 9.44 6.72
N ALA A 186 1.30 8.14 6.45
CA ALA A 186 2.33 7.20 6.88
C ALA A 186 3.44 7.08 5.81
N ILE A 187 3.06 7.04 4.54
CA ILE A 187 3.95 6.85 3.41
C ILE A 187 3.56 7.82 2.29
N TRP A 188 4.56 8.40 1.66
CA TRP A 188 4.40 9.22 0.47
C TRP A 188 5.10 8.56 -0.72
N GLN A 189 4.32 8.16 -1.72
CA GLN A 189 4.85 7.76 -3.02
C GLN A 189 5.05 9.04 -3.85
N PHE A 190 6.30 9.46 -3.94
CA PHE A 190 6.66 10.74 -4.57
C PHE A 190 7.01 10.62 -6.05
N THR A 191 7.12 9.40 -6.56
CA THR A 191 7.43 9.11 -7.98
C THR A 191 7.01 7.67 -8.32
N ASP A 192 6.73 7.45 -9.58
CA ASP A 192 6.57 6.15 -10.23
C ASP A 192 7.87 5.65 -10.90
N ASN A 193 8.94 6.47 -10.85
CA ASN A 193 10.23 6.17 -11.48
C ASN A 193 11.39 6.59 -10.55
N TYR A 194 11.56 5.84 -9.45
CA TYR A 194 12.63 6.10 -8.49
C TYR A 194 13.98 5.70 -9.07
N LYS A 195 14.87 6.68 -9.26
CA LYS A 195 16.23 6.49 -9.78
C LYS A 195 16.32 5.78 -11.14
N GLY A 196 15.24 5.75 -11.89
CA GLY A 196 15.17 5.01 -13.17
C GLY A 196 14.94 3.51 -13.03
N TYR A 197 14.51 3.02 -11.88
CA TYR A 197 14.17 1.61 -11.63
C TYR A 197 12.69 1.35 -11.96
N ASN A 198 12.33 1.26 -13.23
CA ASN A 198 10.98 0.87 -13.65
C ASN A 198 10.98 -0.50 -14.31
#